data_a1b415330e3a483607815273a42f93f5
#
_entry.id   a1b415330e3a483607815273a42f93f5
#
_cell.length_a   1.000
_cell.length_b   1.000
_cell.length_c   1.000
_cell.angle_alpha   90.00
_cell.angle_beta   90.00
_cell.angle_gamma   90.00
#
_symmetry.space_group_name_H-M   'P 1'
#
loop_
_entity.id
_entity.type
_entity.pdbx_description
1 polymer ?
#
loop_
_entity_poly.entity_id
_entity_poly.type
_entity_poly.pdbx_seq_one_letter_code
_entity_poly.pdbx_strand_id
1 'polypeptide(L)'
;MERKVSIVIPCRNEQQYIAACIGSILAADTAGCKVSILVCDGMSEDDTRAIVTALARENPSVHLIDNLERTTPQALNLGLKSLPFDVGIILGAHAEIDPLFIRGNMDVLDGDPTVGCAGGIIENVSEGPVSRRICAAMGHPFGVGGAHFRTGTRDGYVDTVAFGAYRREVFERVGWFDEDLVRNQDDEFNFRVTQGGFKIFLSRAIRSKYYVRASYIRLFQQYQQYGYWKVYVNRKHRTVTTFRQLVPAFLVLFLFGAPIVAALLPMLGIPLLALLLL
;
A
#
# COMPACT_ATOMS: atom_id res chain seq x y z
N MET A 1 -26.19 10.07 12.55
CA MET A 1 -26.01 10.23 11.08
C MET A 1 -25.31 9.00 10.57
N GLU A 2 -25.63 8.55 9.37
CA GLU A 2 -24.96 7.42 8.72
C GLU A 2 -23.53 7.81 8.37
N ARG A 3 -22.53 6.99 8.78
CA ARG A 3 -21.11 7.24 8.52
C ARG A 3 -20.82 7.10 7.03
N LYS A 4 -20.08 8.03 6.46
CA LYS A 4 -19.70 8.04 5.04
C LYS A 4 -18.31 7.47 4.86
N VAL A 5 -18.19 6.45 4.01
CA VAL A 5 -16.92 5.80 3.66
C VAL A 5 -16.64 6.03 2.19
N SER A 6 -15.54 6.68 1.86
CA SER A 6 -15.05 6.84 0.50
C SER A 6 -13.92 5.86 0.23
N ILE A 7 -14.10 4.91 -0.70
CA ILE A 7 -13.07 3.97 -1.14
C ILE A 7 -12.50 4.48 -2.44
N VAL A 8 -11.26 4.92 -2.42
CA VAL A 8 -10.57 5.46 -3.60
C VAL A 8 -9.68 4.41 -4.23
N ILE A 9 -9.89 4.21 -5.53
CA ILE A 9 -9.20 3.21 -6.34
C ILE A 9 -8.44 3.94 -7.47
N PRO A 10 -7.14 4.26 -7.29
CA PRO A 10 -6.30 4.69 -8.40
C PRO A 10 -6.14 3.55 -9.39
N CYS A 11 -6.45 3.77 -10.66
CA CYS A 11 -6.28 2.75 -11.69
C CYS A 11 -5.73 3.33 -12.99
N ARG A 12 -5.04 2.48 -13.74
CA ARG A 12 -4.67 2.73 -15.13
C ARG A 12 -4.34 1.41 -15.81
N ASN A 13 -5.09 1.08 -16.87
CA ASN A 13 -4.94 -0.17 -17.64
C ASN A 13 -5.05 -1.41 -16.73
N GLU A 14 -6.19 -1.53 -16.05
CA GLU A 14 -6.50 -2.61 -15.09
C GLU A 14 -7.77 -3.40 -15.48
N GLN A 15 -8.06 -3.49 -16.80
CA GLN A 15 -9.26 -4.18 -17.33
C GLN A 15 -9.42 -5.61 -16.80
N GLN A 16 -8.31 -6.28 -16.47
CA GLN A 16 -8.30 -7.65 -15.99
C GLN A 16 -8.84 -7.79 -14.56
N TYR A 17 -8.64 -6.76 -13.72
CA TYR A 17 -8.87 -6.86 -12.27
C TYR A 17 -9.97 -5.93 -11.75
N ILE A 18 -10.22 -4.80 -12.42
CA ILE A 18 -11.05 -3.73 -11.89
C ILE A 18 -12.50 -4.18 -11.60
N ALA A 19 -13.07 -5.07 -12.40
CA ALA A 19 -14.42 -5.59 -12.18
C ALA A 19 -14.50 -6.44 -10.90
N ALA A 20 -13.54 -7.34 -10.67
CA ALA A 20 -13.46 -8.15 -9.46
C ALA A 20 -13.20 -7.29 -8.21
N CYS A 21 -12.33 -6.28 -8.32
CA CYS A 21 -12.07 -5.32 -7.27
C CYS A 21 -13.36 -4.61 -6.83
N ILE A 22 -14.10 -3.99 -7.75
CA ILE A 22 -15.36 -3.29 -7.46
C ILE A 22 -16.40 -4.28 -6.93
N GLY A 23 -16.51 -5.46 -7.56
CA GLY A 23 -17.46 -6.52 -7.16
C GLY A 23 -17.23 -6.96 -5.69
N SER A 24 -15.97 -7.10 -5.27
CA SER A 24 -15.64 -7.46 -3.89
C SER A 24 -16.08 -6.39 -2.88
N ILE A 25 -16.03 -5.12 -3.25
CA ILE A 25 -16.49 -4.01 -2.39
C ILE A 25 -18.02 -3.99 -2.30
N LEU A 26 -18.69 -4.16 -3.44
CA LEU A 26 -20.16 -4.19 -3.48
C LEU A 26 -20.76 -5.35 -2.70
N ALA A 27 -20.02 -6.47 -2.59
CA ALA A 27 -20.43 -7.65 -1.83
C ALA A 27 -20.03 -7.60 -0.33
N ALA A 28 -19.24 -6.60 0.09
CA ALA A 28 -18.74 -6.52 1.45
C ALA A 28 -19.79 -6.01 2.45
N ASP A 29 -19.64 -6.43 3.71
CA ASP A 29 -20.40 -5.88 4.83
C ASP A 29 -19.97 -4.43 5.10
N THR A 30 -20.85 -3.50 4.81
CA THR A 30 -20.59 -2.06 4.95
C THR A 30 -20.60 -1.57 6.41
N ALA A 31 -20.90 -2.42 7.38
CA ALA A 31 -21.06 -2.05 8.80
C ALA A 31 -22.11 -0.92 9.01
N GLY A 32 -23.13 -0.86 8.16
CA GLY A 32 -24.15 0.21 8.19
C GLY A 32 -23.66 1.56 7.69
N CYS A 33 -22.50 1.63 7.03
CA CYS A 33 -21.97 2.85 6.44
C CYS A 33 -22.50 3.08 5.02
N LYS A 34 -22.61 4.34 4.63
CA LYS A 34 -22.82 4.73 3.24
C LYS A 34 -21.47 4.70 2.51
N VAL A 35 -21.29 3.72 1.65
CA VAL A 35 -20.03 3.52 0.89
C VAL A 35 -20.13 4.17 -0.48
N SER A 36 -19.09 4.93 -0.85
CA SER A 36 -18.88 5.46 -2.22
C SER A 36 -17.57 4.88 -2.77
N ILE A 37 -17.61 4.31 -3.97
CA ILE A 37 -16.48 3.71 -4.67
C ILE A 37 -16.02 4.68 -5.75
N LEU A 38 -14.84 5.26 -5.57
CA LEU A 38 -14.31 6.35 -6.38
C LEU A 38 -13.13 5.82 -7.21
N VAL A 39 -13.42 5.42 -8.43
CA VAL A 39 -12.40 4.90 -9.37
C VAL A 39 -11.76 6.07 -10.09
N CYS A 40 -10.53 6.42 -9.70
CA CYS A 40 -9.76 7.52 -10.28
C CYS A 40 -8.86 6.99 -11.39
N ASP A 41 -9.37 7.09 -12.62
CA ASP A 41 -8.74 6.52 -13.80
C ASP A 41 -7.69 7.44 -14.41
N GLY A 42 -6.45 6.97 -14.50
CA GLY A 42 -5.30 7.65 -15.10
C GLY A 42 -5.31 7.63 -16.62
N MET A 43 -6.47 7.87 -17.25
CA MET A 43 -6.65 7.87 -18.70
C MET A 43 -6.26 6.53 -19.31
N SER A 44 -6.92 5.46 -18.87
CA SER A 44 -6.72 4.10 -19.40
C SER A 44 -7.03 4.01 -20.89
N GLU A 45 -6.22 3.22 -21.59
CA GLU A 45 -6.27 2.99 -23.04
C GLU A 45 -6.85 1.61 -23.40
N ASP A 46 -7.10 0.77 -22.36
CA ASP A 46 -7.75 -0.53 -22.45
C ASP A 46 -9.23 -0.43 -22.07
N ASP A 47 -9.91 -1.55 -21.86
CA ASP A 47 -11.34 -1.59 -21.53
C ASP A 47 -11.68 -1.18 -20.08
N THR A 48 -10.70 -0.77 -19.27
CA THR A 48 -10.92 -0.35 -17.85
C THR A 48 -12.07 0.64 -17.73
N ARG A 49 -12.05 1.71 -18.52
CA ARG A 49 -13.05 2.78 -18.45
C ARG A 49 -14.45 2.31 -18.86
N ALA A 50 -14.53 1.47 -19.89
CA ALA A 50 -15.80 0.89 -20.34
C ALA A 50 -16.43 0.00 -19.27
N ILE A 51 -15.61 -0.85 -18.61
CA ILE A 51 -16.02 -1.70 -17.49
C ILE A 51 -16.55 -0.88 -16.31
N VAL A 52 -15.78 0.12 -15.86
CA VAL A 52 -16.20 0.97 -14.73
C VAL A 52 -17.46 1.77 -15.06
N THR A 53 -17.57 2.30 -16.29
CA THR A 53 -18.77 3.02 -16.74
C THR A 53 -20.02 2.12 -16.72
N ALA A 54 -19.90 0.86 -17.13
CA ALA A 54 -21.00 -0.11 -17.08
C ALA A 54 -21.41 -0.37 -15.62
N LEU A 55 -20.47 -0.63 -14.74
CA LEU A 55 -20.73 -0.86 -13.31
C LEU A 55 -21.35 0.36 -12.61
N ALA A 56 -20.94 1.57 -12.97
CA ALA A 56 -21.50 2.82 -12.45
C ALA A 56 -22.95 3.06 -12.86
N ARG A 57 -23.37 2.57 -14.03
CA ARG A 57 -24.78 2.64 -14.47
C ARG A 57 -25.69 1.75 -13.63
N GLU A 58 -25.19 0.60 -13.21
CA GLU A 58 -25.94 -0.39 -12.43
C GLU A 58 -25.88 -0.08 -10.92
N ASN A 59 -24.81 0.59 -10.46
CA ASN A 59 -24.55 0.82 -9.04
C ASN A 59 -24.25 2.32 -8.77
N PRO A 60 -25.21 3.06 -8.21
CA PRO A 60 -25.07 4.50 -7.94
C PRO A 60 -23.93 4.86 -6.96
N SER A 61 -23.40 3.88 -6.22
CA SER A 61 -22.25 4.07 -5.34
C SER A 61 -20.91 4.06 -6.07
N VAL A 62 -20.86 3.66 -7.34
CA VAL A 62 -19.65 3.59 -8.16
C VAL A 62 -19.52 4.85 -9.01
N HIS A 63 -18.38 5.51 -8.92
CA HIS A 63 -18.09 6.75 -9.65
C HIS A 63 -16.78 6.61 -10.41
N LEU A 64 -16.78 6.96 -11.70
CA LEU A 64 -15.57 7.09 -12.51
C LEU A 64 -15.12 8.56 -12.50
N ILE A 65 -13.87 8.80 -12.14
CA ILE A 65 -13.26 10.14 -12.03
C ILE A 65 -12.02 10.16 -12.91
N ASP A 66 -11.89 11.18 -13.74
CA ASP A 66 -10.74 11.36 -14.64
C ASP A 66 -9.54 11.91 -13.87
N ASN A 67 -8.42 11.18 -13.85
CA ASN A 67 -7.14 11.61 -13.32
C ASN A 67 -6.19 11.94 -14.48
N LEU A 68 -6.23 13.19 -14.93
CA LEU A 68 -5.45 13.66 -16.08
C LEU A 68 -3.93 13.62 -15.84
N GLU A 69 -3.51 13.78 -14.59
CA GLU A 69 -2.08 13.74 -14.19
C GLU A 69 -1.50 12.33 -14.17
N ARG A 70 -2.34 11.29 -14.21
CA ARG A 70 -1.95 9.88 -14.34
C ARG A 70 -1.06 9.36 -13.21
N THR A 71 -0.98 10.05 -12.09
CA THR A 71 -0.20 9.65 -10.92
C THR A 71 -1.11 9.16 -9.78
N THR A 72 -0.58 8.26 -8.96
CA THR A 72 -1.34 7.69 -7.84
C THR A 72 -1.71 8.74 -6.78
N PRO A 73 -0.81 9.62 -6.31
CA PRO A 73 -1.17 10.59 -5.27
C PRO A 73 -2.23 11.60 -5.75
N GLN A 74 -2.17 12.02 -7.01
CA GLN A 74 -3.21 12.86 -7.61
C GLN A 74 -4.57 12.15 -7.61
N ALA A 75 -4.61 10.87 -8.03
CA ALA A 75 -5.82 10.07 -7.99
C ALA A 75 -6.40 9.96 -6.58
N LEU A 76 -5.55 9.71 -5.57
CA LEU A 76 -5.96 9.60 -4.17
C LEU A 76 -6.56 10.92 -3.66
N ASN A 77 -5.89 12.04 -3.90
CA ASN A 77 -6.35 13.35 -3.48
C ASN A 77 -7.65 13.75 -4.21
N LEU A 78 -7.72 13.49 -5.51
CA LEU A 78 -8.89 13.79 -6.33
C LEU A 78 -10.12 13.00 -5.83
N GLY A 79 -9.97 11.70 -5.62
CA GLY A 79 -11.04 10.85 -5.11
C GLY A 79 -11.49 11.28 -3.72
N LEU A 80 -10.57 11.44 -2.76
CA LEU A 80 -10.92 11.83 -1.40
C LEU A 80 -11.55 13.22 -1.28
N LYS A 81 -11.21 14.14 -2.18
CA LYS A 81 -11.79 15.50 -2.19
C LYS A 81 -13.12 15.58 -2.95
N SER A 82 -13.49 14.57 -3.73
CA SER A 82 -14.68 14.61 -4.61
C SER A 82 -16.01 14.53 -3.85
N LEU A 83 -16.05 13.82 -2.72
CA LEU A 83 -17.23 13.64 -1.89
C LEU A 83 -16.90 13.82 -0.40
N PRO A 84 -17.86 14.28 0.42
CA PRO A 84 -17.70 14.29 1.87
C PRO A 84 -17.59 12.88 2.44
N PHE A 85 -16.60 12.63 3.29
CA PHE A 85 -16.39 11.35 3.96
C PHE A 85 -16.01 11.52 5.43
N ASP A 86 -16.26 10.49 6.22
CA ASP A 86 -15.80 10.35 7.61
C ASP A 86 -14.56 9.44 7.67
N VAL A 87 -14.52 8.43 6.79
CA VAL A 87 -13.38 7.51 6.63
C VAL A 87 -13.05 7.35 5.14
N GLY A 88 -11.78 7.58 4.79
CA GLY A 88 -11.24 7.35 3.45
C GLY A 88 -10.44 6.04 3.41
N ILE A 89 -10.81 5.11 2.53
CA ILE A 89 -10.08 3.86 2.31
C ILE A 89 -9.33 3.95 0.99
N ILE A 90 -8.07 3.54 0.98
CA ILE A 90 -7.25 3.48 -0.22
C ILE A 90 -7.13 2.03 -0.65
N LEU A 91 -7.50 1.71 -1.88
CA LEU A 91 -7.48 0.34 -2.40
C LEU A 91 -6.81 0.28 -3.76
N GLY A 92 -5.96 -0.71 -4.00
CA GLY A 92 -5.37 -0.95 -5.32
C GLY A 92 -6.36 -1.61 -6.28
N ALA A 93 -6.34 -1.23 -7.56
CA ALA A 93 -7.27 -1.73 -8.59
C ALA A 93 -7.14 -3.26 -8.86
N HIS A 94 -5.98 -3.85 -8.54
CA HIS A 94 -5.72 -5.30 -8.63
C HIS A 94 -5.74 -5.97 -7.25
N ALA A 95 -6.70 -5.57 -6.41
CA ALA A 95 -6.97 -6.17 -5.12
C ALA A 95 -8.44 -6.53 -4.99
N GLU A 96 -8.74 -7.52 -4.17
CA GLU A 96 -10.09 -7.86 -3.73
C GLU A 96 -10.13 -7.81 -2.21
N ILE A 97 -11.18 -7.25 -1.64
CA ILE A 97 -11.37 -7.22 -0.20
C ILE A 97 -12.17 -8.43 0.29
N ASP A 98 -11.88 -8.87 1.51
CA ASP A 98 -12.70 -9.86 2.22
C ASP A 98 -14.06 -9.25 2.58
N PRO A 99 -15.13 -10.04 2.67
CA PRO A 99 -16.47 -9.54 3.05
C PRO A 99 -16.50 -8.72 4.36
N LEU A 100 -15.62 -8.99 5.30
CA LEU A 100 -15.54 -8.29 6.58
C LEU A 100 -14.50 -7.14 6.59
N PHE A 101 -13.91 -6.80 5.44
CA PHE A 101 -12.84 -5.80 5.37
C PHE A 101 -13.29 -4.42 5.85
N ILE A 102 -14.44 -3.93 5.36
CA ILE A 102 -14.95 -2.59 5.75
C ILE A 102 -15.34 -2.60 7.24
N ARG A 103 -16.12 -3.60 7.68
CA ARG A 103 -16.51 -3.76 9.07
C ARG A 103 -15.31 -3.81 10.00
N GLY A 104 -14.32 -4.65 9.73
CA GLY A 104 -13.13 -4.77 10.56
C GLY A 104 -12.33 -3.48 10.68
N ASN A 105 -12.25 -2.68 9.61
CA ASN A 105 -11.63 -1.35 9.68
C ASN A 105 -12.44 -0.41 10.57
N MET A 106 -13.77 -0.41 10.46
CA MET A 106 -14.63 0.42 11.32
C MET A 106 -14.52 -0.01 12.78
N ASP A 107 -14.55 -1.30 13.08
CA ASP A 107 -14.42 -1.82 14.45
C ASP A 107 -13.10 -1.39 15.10
N VAL A 108 -11.98 -1.45 14.37
CA VAL A 108 -10.67 -0.97 14.87
C VAL A 108 -10.69 0.53 15.12
N LEU A 109 -11.20 1.32 14.17
CA LEU A 109 -11.27 2.77 14.33
C LEU A 109 -12.20 3.17 15.48
N ASP A 110 -13.32 2.48 15.70
CA ASP A 110 -14.27 2.78 16.78
C ASP A 110 -13.74 2.34 18.14
N GLY A 111 -12.95 1.27 18.18
CA GLY A 111 -12.38 0.74 19.41
C GLY A 111 -11.27 1.60 20.04
N ASP A 112 -10.55 2.39 19.25
CA ASP A 112 -9.47 3.26 19.77
C ASP A 112 -9.43 4.60 19.03
N PRO A 113 -9.81 5.71 19.71
CA PRO A 113 -9.80 7.05 19.13
C PRO A 113 -8.40 7.58 18.81
N THR A 114 -7.33 6.96 19.33
CA THR A 114 -5.94 7.33 19.00
C THR A 114 -5.49 6.76 17.66
N VAL A 115 -6.22 5.76 17.13
CA VAL A 115 -5.96 5.16 15.82
C VAL A 115 -6.51 6.07 14.72
N GLY A 116 -5.62 6.65 13.95
CA GLY A 116 -5.96 7.46 12.77
C GLY A 116 -6.04 6.64 11.48
N CYS A 117 -5.36 5.49 11.45
CA CYS A 117 -5.36 4.59 10.31
C CYS A 117 -5.48 3.13 10.77
N ALA A 118 -6.43 2.40 10.20
CA ALA A 118 -6.57 0.96 10.35
C ALA A 118 -6.27 0.24 9.03
N GLY A 119 -5.84 -1.00 9.09
CA GLY A 119 -5.65 -1.84 7.92
C GLY A 119 -5.38 -3.29 8.29
N GLY A 120 -5.18 -4.12 7.28
CA GLY A 120 -5.11 -5.55 7.47
C GLY A 120 -3.99 -6.24 6.72
N ILE A 121 -4.16 -7.54 6.58
CA ILE A 121 -3.23 -8.44 5.93
C ILE A 121 -3.55 -8.52 4.44
N ILE A 122 -2.48 -8.51 3.63
CA ILE A 122 -2.57 -8.83 2.21
C ILE A 122 -2.17 -10.28 1.98
N GLU A 123 -3.06 -11.03 1.35
CA GLU A 123 -2.75 -12.32 0.77
C GLU A 123 -2.30 -12.14 -0.68
N ASN A 124 -1.04 -12.50 -0.97
CA ASN A 124 -0.52 -12.43 -2.33
C ASN A 124 -1.08 -13.59 -3.16
N VAL A 125 -1.79 -13.29 -4.23
CA VAL A 125 -2.35 -14.27 -5.17
C VAL A 125 -1.44 -14.38 -6.38
N SER A 126 -1.15 -15.62 -6.81
CA SER A 126 -0.30 -15.92 -7.96
C SER A 126 -1.08 -16.61 -9.07
N GLU A 127 -0.94 -16.13 -10.29
CA GLU A 127 -1.60 -16.69 -11.49
C GLU A 127 -0.67 -17.55 -12.38
N GLY A 128 0.57 -17.84 -11.92
CA GLY A 128 1.50 -18.65 -12.70
C GLY A 128 2.83 -18.94 -11.98
N PRO A 129 3.74 -19.66 -12.64
CA PRO A 129 5.00 -20.10 -11.97
C PRO A 129 5.90 -18.96 -11.54
N VAL A 130 5.98 -17.87 -12.32
CA VAL A 130 6.81 -16.70 -12.00
C VAL A 130 6.18 -15.92 -10.84
N SER A 131 4.87 -15.61 -10.91
CA SER A 131 4.18 -14.92 -9.83
C SER A 131 4.20 -15.72 -8.52
N ARG A 132 4.15 -17.06 -8.57
CA ARG A 132 4.26 -17.93 -7.38
C ARG A 132 5.60 -17.74 -6.65
N ARG A 133 6.72 -17.69 -7.38
CA ARG A 133 8.04 -17.42 -6.79
C ARG A 133 8.12 -16.03 -6.18
N ILE A 134 7.57 -15.03 -6.89
CA ILE A 134 7.51 -13.66 -6.40
C ILE A 134 6.64 -13.57 -5.13
N CYS A 135 5.47 -14.23 -5.11
CA CYS A 135 4.60 -14.30 -3.93
C CYS A 135 5.32 -14.90 -2.73
N ALA A 136 6.05 -16.00 -2.92
CA ALA A 136 6.82 -16.64 -1.86
C ALA A 136 7.87 -15.68 -1.26
N ALA A 137 8.61 -14.95 -2.12
CA ALA A 137 9.58 -13.96 -1.66
C ALA A 137 8.93 -12.76 -0.97
N MET A 138 7.79 -12.27 -1.48
CA MET A 138 7.04 -11.13 -0.91
C MET A 138 6.25 -11.48 0.36
N GLY A 139 6.02 -12.75 0.66
CA GLY A 139 5.39 -13.24 1.88
C GLY A 139 6.38 -13.67 2.97
N HIS A 140 7.67 -13.79 2.65
CA HIS A 140 8.68 -14.27 3.58
C HIS A 140 9.35 -13.13 4.35
N PRO A 141 9.54 -13.24 5.69
CA PRO A 141 10.17 -12.19 6.51
C PRO A 141 11.53 -11.74 6.01
N PHE A 142 12.34 -12.64 5.45
CA PHE A 142 13.63 -12.29 4.85
C PHE A 142 13.50 -11.37 3.63
N GLY A 143 12.45 -11.55 2.80
CA GLY A 143 12.23 -10.74 1.60
C GLY A 143 11.61 -9.37 1.87
N VAL A 144 10.78 -9.25 2.91
CA VAL A 144 9.99 -8.03 3.18
C VAL A 144 10.27 -7.42 4.57
N GLY A 145 11.15 -8.03 5.36
CA GLY A 145 11.51 -7.56 6.69
C GLY A 145 10.27 -7.45 7.61
N GLY A 146 10.16 -6.33 8.32
CA GLY A 146 9.07 -6.06 9.26
C GLY A 146 7.75 -5.61 8.62
N ALA A 147 7.48 -5.90 7.36
CA ALA A 147 6.19 -5.60 6.72
C ALA A 147 5.09 -6.55 7.22
N HIS A 148 4.61 -6.34 8.43
CA HIS A 148 3.66 -7.23 9.12
C HIS A 148 2.36 -7.44 8.35
N PHE A 149 1.91 -6.50 7.54
CA PHE A 149 0.74 -6.63 6.67
C PHE A 149 0.93 -7.68 5.56
N ARG A 150 2.19 -8.09 5.24
CA ARG A 150 2.50 -9.17 4.29
C ARG A 150 2.77 -10.51 4.98
N THR A 151 3.33 -10.50 6.18
CA THR A 151 3.69 -11.71 6.91
C THR A 151 2.55 -12.27 7.76
N GLY A 152 1.55 -11.46 8.08
CA GLY A 152 0.37 -11.88 8.83
C GLY A 152 0.61 -12.34 10.26
N THR A 153 1.72 -11.91 10.89
CA THR A 153 2.22 -12.54 12.12
C THR A 153 1.54 -12.03 13.39
N ARG A 154 1.00 -10.80 13.41
CA ARG A 154 0.43 -10.22 14.65
C ARG A 154 -0.57 -9.10 14.38
N ASP A 155 -1.43 -8.84 15.37
CA ASP A 155 -2.18 -7.59 15.49
C ASP A 155 -1.35 -6.56 16.27
N GLY A 156 -1.63 -5.28 16.08
CA GLY A 156 -1.02 -4.23 16.89
C GLY A 156 -0.64 -2.96 16.12
N TYR A 157 0.02 -2.05 16.83
CA TYR A 157 0.50 -0.81 16.24
C TYR A 157 1.70 -1.07 15.35
N VAL A 158 1.69 -0.43 14.19
CA VAL A 158 2.70 -0.57 13.13
C VAL A 158 3.04 0.79 12.52
N ASP A 159 4.09 0.84 11.73
CA ASP A 159 4.49 2.04 10.98
C ASP A 159 3.71 2.22 9.67
N THR A 160 3.16 1.14 9.12
CA THR A 160 2.39 1.17 7.87
C THR A 160 1.48 -0.05 7.76
N VAL A 161 0.39 0.12 7.02
CA VAL A 161 -0.54 -0.94 6.60
C VAL A 161 -0.75 -0.87 5.10
N ALA A 162 -1.27 -1.94 4.53
CA ALA A 162 -1.76 -1.92 3.17
C ALA A 162 -3.25 -1.57 3.16
N PHE A 163 -3.69 -0.88 2.12
CA PHE A 163 -5.09 -0.53 1.91
C PHE A 163 -5.72 0.13 3.15
N GLY A 164 -5.02 1.14 3.69
CA GLY A 164 -5.40 1.80 4.93
C GLY A 164 -6.74 2.52 4.87
N ALA A 165 -7.48 2.41 5.95
CA ALA A 165 -8.70 3.18 6.23
C ALA A 165 -8.34 4.33 7.19
N TYR A 166 -8.42 5.55 6.72
CA TYR A 166 -7.99 6.74 7.44
C TYR A 166 -9.19 7.56 7.89
N ARG A 167 -9.19 8.03 9.14
CA ARG A 167 -10.15 9.03 9.61
C ARG A 167 -9.99 10.34 8.84
N ARG A 168 -11.06 11.07 8.64
CA ARG A 168 -11.02 12.41 8.03
C ARG A 168 -10.10 13.37 8.79
N GLU A 169 -10.13 13.31 10.12
CA GLU A 169 -9.31 14.14 11.01
C GLU A 169 -7.80 14.02 10.74
N VAL A 170 -7.35 12.87 10.23
CA VAL A 170 -5.96 12.66 9.80
C VAL A 170 -5.61 13.64 8.69
N PHE A 171 -6.43 13.71 7.63
CA PHE A 171 -6.20 14.62 6.51
C PHE A 171 -6.29 16.09 6.91
N GLU A 172 -7.17 16.41 7.86
CA GLU A 172 -7.30 17.77 8.39
C GLU A 172 -6.07 18.20 9.21
N ARG A 173 -5.42 17.26 9.91
CA ARG A 173 -4.25 17.53 10.74
C ARG A 173 -2.93 17.50 10.00
N VAL A 174 -2.71 16.47 9.15
CA VAL A 174 -1.40 16.25 8.50
C VAL A 174 -1.38 16.61 7.02
N GLY A 175 -2.52 17.04 6.45
CA GLY A 175 -2.68 17.37 5.04
C GLY A 175 -2.94 16.13 4.17
N TRP A 176 -2.91 16.33 2.86
CA TRP A 176 -3.22 15.34 1.84
C TRP A 176 -1.96 14.59 1.39
N PHE A 177 -2.10 13.63 0.46
CA PHE A 177 -0.96 12.96 -0.17
C PHE A 177 -0.08 13.95 -0.91
N ASP A 178 1.23 13.75 -0.84
CA ASP A 178 2.21 14.55 -1.58
C ASP A 178 2.15 14.18 -3.07
N GLU A 179 1.70 15.12 -3.89
CA GLU A 179 1.49 14.93 -5.32
C GLU A 179 2.78 14.83 -6.13
N ASP A 180 3.90 15.28 -5.57
CA ASP A 180 5.23 15.13 -6.16
C ASP A 180 5.78 13.70 -6.02
N LEU A 181 5.21 12.88 -5.12
CA LEU A 181 5.64 11.52 -4.84
C LEU A 181 4.95 10.50 -5.74
N VAL A 182 5.51 10.18 -6.89
CA VAL A 182 4.96 9.16 -7.80
C VAL A 182 4.94 7.75 -7.16
N ARG A 183 5.85 7.49 -6.20
CA ARG A 183 5.91 6.25 -5.41
C ARG A 183 6.21 6.57 -3.95
N ASN A 184 5.93 5.62 -3.04
CA ASN A 184 6.09 5.74 -1.59
C ASN A 184 5.21 6.85 -0.97
N GLN A 185 4.17 7.27 -1.66
CA GLN A 185 3.20 8.26 -1.17
C GLN A 185 2.46 7.78 0.08
N ASP A 186 2.18 6.48 0.18
CA ASP A 186 1.56 5.83 1.33
C ASP A 186 2.49 5.78 2.55
N ASP A 187 3.74 5.43 2.33
CA ASP A 187 4.78 5.35 3.36
C ASP A 187 5.12 6.75 3.91
N GLU A 188 5.22 7.76 3.05
CA GLU A 188 5.40 9.17 3.45
C GLU A 188 4.19 9.68 4.24
N PHE A 189 2.99 9.38 3.75
CA PHE A 189 1.77 9.80 4.42
C PHE A 189 1.64 9.15 5.81
N ASN A 190 1.90 7.85 5.92
CA ASN A 190 1.91 7.13 7.20
C ASN A 190 2.95 7.68 8.18
N PHE A 191 4.10 8.11 7.70
CA PHE A 191 5.08 8.83 8.53
C PHE A 191 4.49 10.13 9.09
N ARG A 192 3.81 10.96 8.27
CA ARG A 192 3.13 12.18 8.76
C ARG A 192 1.98 11.86 9.71
N VAL A 193 1.23 10.79 9.48
CA VAL A 193 0.15 10.32 10.38
C VAL A 193 0.71 10.10 11.78
N THR A 194 1.83 9.37 11.89
CA THR A 194 2.46 9.09 13.19
C THR A 194 3.07 10.35 13.82
N GLN A 195 3.69 11.24 13.03
CA GLN A 195 4.18 12.54 13.50
C GLN A 195 3.04 13.45 13.96
N GLY A 196 1.86 13.34 13.37
CA GLY A 196 0.64 14.04 13.77
C GLY A 196 0.00 13.52 15.07
N GLY A 197 0.63 12.53 15.72
CA GLY A 197 0.17 11.96 16.99
C GLY A 197 -0.88 10.86 16.85
N PHE A 198 -1.20 10.43 15.65
CA PHE A 198 -2.08 9.29 15.42
C PHE A 198 -1.30 7.97 15.42
N LYS A 199 -1.99 6.89 15.76
CA LYS A 199 -1.47 5.52 15.63
C LYS A 199 -1.99 4.86 14.38
N ILE A 200 -1.23 3.90 13.86
CA ILE A 200 -1.63 3.02 12.77
C ILE A 200 -1.77 1.63 13.34
N PHE A 201 -2.93 0.99 13.12
CA PHE A 201 -3.22 -0.32 13.67
C PHE A 201 -3.41 -1.36 12.57
N LEU A 202 -2.70 -2.49 12.70
CA LEU A 202 -2.83 -3.67 11.86
C LEU A 202 -3.71 -4.71 12.57
N SER A 203 -4.78 -5.15 11.90
CA SER A 203 -5.59 -6.28 12.38
C SER A 203 -5.57 -7.44 11.40
N ARG A 204 -5.32 -8.66 11.90
CA ARG A 204 -5.37 -9.90 11.09
C ARG A 204 -6.79 -10.30 10.69
N ALA A 205 -7.80 -9.74 11.33
CA ALA A 205 -9.19 -9.95 10.97
C ALA A 205 -9.57 -9.19 9.68
N ILE A 206 -8.82 -8.14 9.33
CA ILE A 206 -8.98 -7.37 8.10
C ILE A 206 -8.12 -8.02 7.02
N ARG A 207 -8.73 -8.53 5.95
CA ARG A 207 -8.03 -9.28 4.91
C ARG A 207 -8.35 -8.76 3.52
N SER A 208 -7.38 -8.88 2.64
CA SER A 208 -7.52 -8.57 1.22
C SER A 208 -6.59 -9.45 0.40
N LYS A 209 -6.95 -9.69 -0.85
CA LYS A 209 -6.12 -10.37 -1.85
C LYS A 209 -5.42 -9.33 -2.70
N TYR A 210 -4.21 -9.64 -3.12
CA TYR A 210 -3.40 -8.80 -4.00
C TYR A 210 -2.81 -9.64 -5.13
N TYR A 211 -3.20 -9.35 -6.36
CA TYR A 211 -2.72 -10.07 -7.54
C TYR A 211 -1.34 -9.60 -7.94
N VAL A 212 -0.35 -10.47 -7.75
CA VAL A 212 1.06 -10.15 -7.99
C VAL A 212 1.40 -10.25 -9.47
N ARG A 213 1.97 -9.19 -10.01
CA ARG A 213 2.40 -9.15 -11.42
C ARG A 213 3.49 -10.19 -11.70
N ALA A 214 3.29 -11.03 -12.73
CA ALA A 214 4.16 -12.14 -13.09
C ALA A 214 5.36 -11.70 -13.95
N SER A 215 6.22 -10.78 -13.47
CA SER A 215 7.40 -10.31 -14.22
C SER A 215 8.53 -9.89 -13.31
N TYR A 216 9.69 -10.56 -13.42
CA TYR A 216 10.91 -10.17 -12.69
C TYR A 216 11.42 -8.77 -13.07
N ILE A 217 11.28 -8.38 -14.35
CA ILE A 217 11.68 -7.04 -14.81
C ILE A 217 10.82 -5.97 -14.14
N ARG A 218 9.49 -6.16 -14.10
CA ARG A 218 8.59 -5.23 -13.42
C ARG A 218 8.84 -5.19 -11.91
N LEU A 219 9.15 -6.33 -11.30
CA LEU A 219 9.52 -6.39 -9.88
C LEU A 219 10.80 -5.59 -9.62
N PHE A 220 11.85 -5.79 -10.43
CA PHE A 220 13.09 -5.02 -10.32
C PHE A 220 12.85 -3.51 -10.45
N GLN A 221 12.11 -3.09 -11.48
CA GLN A 221 11.74 -1.69 -11.69
C GLN A 221 10.97 -1.11 -10.50
N GLN A 222 10.06 -1.88 -9.91
CA GLN A 222 9.30 -1.48 -8.72
C GLN A 222 10.23 -1.22 -7.52
N TYR A 223 11.15 -2.15 -7.23
CA TYR A 223 12.08 -1.98 -6.10
C TYR A 223 13.10 -0.87 -6.36
N GLN A 224 13.56 -0.70 -7.60
CA GLN A 224 14.40 0.43 -7.98
C GLN A 224 13.70 1.77 -7.74
N GLN A 225 12.42 1.88 -8.13
CA GLN A 225 11.62 3.07 -7.87
C GLN A 225 11.42 3.30 -6.37
N TYR A 226 11.15 2.25 -5.59
CA TYR A 226 11.04 2.37 -4.13
C TYR A 226 12.32 2.93 -3.50
N GLY A 227 13.48 2.44 -3.91
CA GLY A 227 14.77 2.97 -3.44
C GLY A 227 14.99 4.44 -3.82
N TYR A 228 14.72 4.80 -5.08
CA TYR A 228 14.86 6.17 -5.58
C TYR A 228 13.97 7.16 -4.82
N TRP A 229 12.67 6.88 -4.76
CA TRP A 229 11.71 7.77 -4.11
C TRP A 229 11.88 7.82 -2.59
N LYS A 230 12.46 6.79 -1.99
CA LYS A 230 12.77 6.81 -0.55
C LYS A 230 13.84 7.82 -0.18
N VAL A 231 14.83 8.02 -1.04
CA VAL A 231 15.83 9.10 -0.85
C VAL A 231 15.15 10.46 -0.85
N TYR A 232 14.16 10.67 -1.74
CA TYR A 232 13.37 11.90 -1.77
C TYR A 232 12.60 12.11 -0.45
N VAL A 233 11.87 11.09 0.04
CA VAL A 233 11.12 11.13 1.30
C VAL A 233 12.05 11.49 2.47
N ASN A 234 13.20 10.80 2.58
CA ASN A 234 14.16 11.05 3.67
C ASN A 234 14.76 12.48 3.61
N ARG A 235 15.02 13.00 2.41
CA ARG A 235 15.47 14.39 2.22
C ARG A 235 14.40 15.39 2.61
N LYS A 236 13.15 15.17 2.19
CA LYS A 236 12.01 16.04 2.51
C LYS A 236 11.83 16.18 4.03
N HIS A 237 11.87 15.06 4.75
CA HIS A 237 11.68 15.03 6.21
C HIS A 237 12.97 15.19 7.00
N ARG A 238 14.15 15.29 6.34
CA ARG A 238 15.48 15.41 6.96
C ARG A 238 15.75 14.33 8.02
N THR A 239 15.21 13.14 7.81
CA THR A 239 15.34 11.99 8.71
C THR A 239 15.22 10.68 7.96
N VAL A 240 15.68 9.59 8.58
CA VAL A 240 15.42 8.23 8.11
C VAL A 240 14.04 7.82 8.62
N THR A 241 13.05 7.83 7.74
CA THR A 241 11.65 7.58 8.13
C THR A 241 11.42 6.15 8.63
N THR A 242 12.20 5.17 8.13
CA THR A 242 12.11 3.77 8.57
C THR A 242 13.47 3.08 8.45
N PHE A 243 14.03 2.54 9.55
CA PHE A 243 15.36 1.91 9.58
C PHE A 243 15.46 0.67 8.68
N ARG A 244 14.41 -0.15 8.55
CA ARG A 244 14.39 -1.36 7.69
C ARG A 244 14.75 -1.04 6.23
N GLN A 245 14.54 0.18 5.78
CA GLN A 245 14.81 0.61 4.40
C GLN A 245 16.29 0.89 4.15
N LEU A 246 17.12 0.94 5.20
CA LEU A 246 18.58 1.00 5.08
C LEU A 246 19.21 -0.39 4.84
N VAL A 247 18.47 -1.48 5.10
CA VAL A 247 18.99 -2.85 4.95
C VAL A 247 19.56 -3.12 3.56
N PRO A 248 18.89 -2.76 2.44
CA PRO A 248 19.49 -2.94 1.11
C PRO A 248 20.77 -2.15 0.91
N ALA A 249 20.88 -0.92 1.44
CA ALA A 249 22.09 -0.12 1.35
C ALA A 249 23.24 -0.75 2.17
N PHE A 250 22.96 -1.22 3.37
CA PHE A 250 23.94 -1.96 4.18
C PHE A 250 24.38 -3.26 3.52
N LEU A 251 23.47 -3.99 2.88
CA LEU A 251 23.82 -5.20 2.11
C LEU A 251 24.79 -4.85 0.97
N VAL A 252 24.51 -3.81 0.20
CA VAL A 252 25.41 -3.35 -0.87
C VAL A 252 26.77 -2.96 -0.32
N LEU A 253 26.81 -2.16 0.75
CA LEU A 253 28.06 -1.79 1.41
C LEU A 253 28.83 -3.00 1.92
N PHE A 254 28.15 -4.00 2.45
CA PHE A 254 28.75 -5.26 2.89
C PHE A 254 29.31 -6.07 1.72
N LEU A 255 28.55 -6.23 0.63
CA LEU A 255 28.98 -6.98 -0.56
C LEU A 255 30.26 -6.41 -1.22
N PHE A 256 30.39 -5.07 -1.23
CA PHE A 256 31.58 -4.42 -1.79
C PHE A 256 32.68 -4.20 -0.76
N GLY A 257 32.34 -3.94 0.49
CA GLY A 257 33.28 -3.68 1.56
C GLY A 257 33.99 -4.93 2.09
N ALA A 258 33.26 -6.05 2.24
CA ALA A 258 33.83 -7.27 2.78
C ALA A 258 35.03 -7.81 1.96
N PRO A 259 35.03 -7.85 0.62
CA PRO A 259 36.20 -8.20 -0.16
C PRO A 259 37.39 -7.27 0.04
N ILE A 260 37.14 -5.96 0.15
CA ILE A 260 38.19 -4.96 0.40
C ILE A 260 38.81 -5.18 1.78
N VAL A 261 37.99 -5.38 2.81
CA VAL A 261 38.47 -5.69 4.16
C VAL A 261 39.24 -7.00 4.20
N ALA A 262 38.79 -8.03 3.46
CA ALA A 262 39.50 -9.31 3.36
C ALA A 262 40.87 -9.18 2.70
N ALA A 263 41.00 -8.31 1.69
CA ALA A 263 42.26 -8.03 1.04
C ALA A 263 43.27 -7.25 1.91
N LEU A 264 42.73 -6.27 2.68
CA LEU A 264 43.59 -5.39 3.52
C LEU A 264 43.88 -5.98 4.92
N LEU A 265 42.92 -6.71 5.48
CA LEU A 265 42.94 -7.27 6.82
C LEU A 265 42.41 -8.71 6.81
N PRO A 266 43.22 -9.71 6.33
CA PRO A 266 42.74 -11.08 6.11
C PRO A 266 42.14 -11.74 7.35
N MET A 267 42.68 -11.47 8.53
CA MET A 267 42.19 -12.05 9.80
C MET A 267 40.76 -11.62 10.14
N LEU A 268 40.33 -10.42 9.70
CA LEU A 268 38.97 -9.90 9.91
C LEU A 268 38.08 -10.15 8.69
N GLY A 269 38.61 -10.10 7.50
CA GLY A 269 37.87 -10.17 6.25
C GLY A 269 37.45 -11.59 5.85
N ILE A 270 38.25 -12.61 6.18
CA ILE A 270 37.90 -14.01 5.85
C ILE A 270 36.60 -14.45 6.57
N PRO A 271 36.43 -14.20 7.88
CA PRO A 271 35.14 -14.48 8.54
C PRO A 271 33.96 -13.67 7.95
N LEU A 272 34.18 -12.42 7.52
CA LEU A 272 33.16 -11.61 6.87
C LEU A 272 32.74 -12.18 5.50
N LEU A 273 33.70 -12.68 4.72
CA LEU A 273 33.40 -13.35 3.44
C LEU A 273 32.68 -14.67 3.63
N ALA A 274 32.97 -15.43 4.71
CA ALA A 274 32.26 -16.65 5.03
C ALA A 274 30.74 -16.40 5.29
N LEU A 275 30.37 -15.24 5.83
CA LEU A 275 28.96 -14.82 5.98
C LEU A 275 28.24 -14.58 4.65
N LEU A 276 28.95 -14.42 3.53
CA LEU A 276 28.34 -14.30 2.20
C LEU A 276 27.94 -15.68 1.61
N LEU A 277 28.44 -16.76 2.19
CA LEU A 277 28.19 -18.12 1.71
C LEU A 277 27.07 -18.83 2.51
N LEU A 278 26.56 -18.19 3.58
CA LEU A 278 25.41 -18.60 4.38
C LEU A 278 24.12 -17.87 3.96
#